data_833636346ae239d91fb05a2e4f8d366c
#
_entry.id   833636346ae239d91fb05a2e4f8d366c
#
_cell.length_a   1.000
_cell.length_b   1.000
_cell.length_c   1.000
_cell.angle_alpha   90.00
_cell.angle_beta   90.00
_cell.angle_gamma   90.00
#
_symmetry.space_group_name_H-M   'P 1'
#
loop_
_entity.id
_entity.type
_entity.pdbx_description
1 polymer ?
#
loop_
_entity_poly.entity_id
_entity_poly.type
_entity_poly.pdbx_seq_one_letter_code
_entity_poly.pdbx_strand_id
1 'polypeptide(L)' 'MRMYECIKEFKTTLFDKNEVERIKIEIGSIWFVAQKLSDGRYILSNNKIELVLCENLLKSNFEQYG' A
#
# COMPACT_ATOMS: atom_id res chain seq x y z
N MET A 1 10.77 10.33 -6.27
CA MET A 1 9.75 9.62 -5.49
C MET A 1 9.41 8.31 -6.17
N ARG A 2 9.34 7.24 -5.40
CA ARG A 2 9.09 5.92 -5.97
C ARG A 2 7.58 5.65 -5.99
N MET A 3 7.06 5.36 -7.18
CA MET A 3 5.63 5.10 -7.39
C MET A 3 5.40 3.64 -7.71
N TYR A 4 4.26 3.12 -7.30
CA TYR A 4 3.86 1.74 -7.55
C TYR A 4 2.43 1.68 -8.03
N GLU A 5 2.18 0.76 -8.94
CA GLU A 5 0.84 0.48 -9.43
C GLU A 5 0.40 -0.88 -8.91
N CYS A 6 -0.83 -0.96 -8.41
CA CYS A 6 -1.39 -2.24 -7.98
C CYS A 6 -1.70 -3.10 -9.21
N ILE A 7 -1.11 -4.28 -9.28
CA ILE A 7 -1.31 -5.21 -10.41
C ILE A 7 -2.12 -6.44 -10.03
N LYS A 8 -2.37 -6.62 -8.74
CA LYS A 8 -3.17 -7.74 -8.25
C LYS A 8 -3.97 -7.23 -7.05
N GLU A 9 -5.29 -7.25 -7.15
CA GLU A 9 -6.12 -6.72 -6.08
C GLU A 9 -6.02 -7.56 -4.80
N PHE A 10 -6.22 -6.90 -3.67
CA PHE A 10 -6.23 -7.57 -2.38
C PHE A 10 -7.02 -6.71 -1.40
N LYS A 11 -7.36 -7.32 -0.26
CA LYS A 11 -8.03 -6.59 0.81
C LYS A 11 -7.07 -6.40 1.96
N THR A 12 -7.14 -5.23 2.58
CA THR A 12 -6.32 -4.93 3.74
C THR A 12 -7.17 -4.21 4.77
N THR A 13 -6.63 -4.10 5.98
CA THR A 13 -7.33 -3.47 7.08
C THR A 13 -6.72 -2.11 7.34
N LEU A 14 -7.56 -1.08 7.36
CA LEU A 14 -7.17 0.25 7.79
C LEU A 14 -7.59 0.44 9.24
N PHE A 15 -6.69 1.07 10.00
CA PHE A 15 -6.98 1.47 11.36
C PHE A 15 -7.05 3.00 11.36
N ASP A 16 -8.22 3.54 11.64
CA ASP A 16 -8.41 4.98 11.70
C ASP A 16 -9.06 5.31 13.03
N LYS A 17 -8.33 6.00 13.88
CA LYS A 17 -8.77 6.44 15.21
C LYS A 17 -9.44 5.32 16.00
N ASN A 18 -10.76 5.24 15.95
CA ASN A 18 -11.54 4.26 16.70
C ASN A 18 -12.22 3.21 15.82
N GLU A 19 -11.89 3.21 14.54
CA GLU A 19 -12.54 2.31 13.59
C GLU A 19 -11.53 1.40 12.89
N VAL A 20 -12.01 0.19 12.60
CA VAL A 20 -11.27 -0.77 11.79
C VAL A 20 -12.09 -1.02 10.55
N GLU A 21 -11.53 -0.73 9.39
CA GLU A 21 -12.20 -0.86 8.11
C GLU A 21 -11.41 -1.74 7.17
N ARG A 22 -12.10 -2.68 6.52
CA ARG A 22 -11.50 -3.49 5.47
C ARG A 22 -11.74 -2.81 4.14
N ILE A 23 -10.66 -2.57 3.42
CA ILE A 23 -10.74 -1.95 2.10
C ILE A 23 -10.12 -2.84 1.05
N LYS A 24 -10.58 -2.67 -0.18
CA LYS A 24 -10.05 -3.36 -1.34
C LYS A 24 -9.10 -2.43 -2.08
N ILE A 25 -7.90 -2.94 -2.36
CA ILE A 25 -6.93 -2.21 -3.16
C ILE A 25 -7.06 -2.73 -4.58
N GLU A 26 -7.50 -1.85 -5.47
CA GLU A 26 -7.87 -2.23 -6.82
C GLU A 26 -6.70 -2.18 -7.79
N ILE A 27 -6.77 -3.06 -8.80
CA ILE A 27 -5.81 -3.07 -9.91
C ILE A 27 -5.85 -1.70 -10.60
N GLY A 28 -4.69 -1.17 -10.90
CA GLY A 28 -4.54 0.12 -11.55
C GLY A 28 -4.40 1.30 -10.61
N SER A 29 -4.62 1.10 -9.31
CA SER A 29 -4.43 2.18 -8.35
C SER A 29 -2.94 2.50 -8.19
N ILE A 30 -2.63 3.79 -8.05
CA ILE A 30 -1.26 4.29 -8.00
C ILE A 30 -0.94 4.77 -6.59
N TRP A 31 0.22 4.37 -6.09
CA TRP A 31 0.66 4.66 -4.74
C TRP A 31 2.12 5.11 -4.75
N PHE A 32 2.52 5.88 -3.75
CA PHE A 32 3.93 6.22 -3.60
C PHE A 32 4.43 5.73 -2.24
N VAL A 33 5.74 5.47 -2.19
CA VAL A 33 6.38 5.04 -0.94
C VAL A 33 6.60 6.26 -0.08
N ALA A 34 5.83 6.36 1.01
CA ALA A 34 5.97 7.46 1.95
C ALA A 34 7.13 7.21 2.91
N GLN A 35 7.34 5.95 3.29
CA GLN A 35 8.38 5.60 4.25
C GLN A 35 8.68 4.11 4.20
N LYS A 36 9.94 3.76 4.44
CA LYS A 36 10.34 2.37 4.70
C LYS A 36 10.62 2.26 6.19
N LEU A 37 9.94 1.33 6.84
CA LEU A 37 10.10 1.13 8.28
C LEU A 37 11.35 0.28 8.57
N SER A 38 11.88 0.42 9.78
CA SER A 38 13.10 -0.28 10.17
C SER A 38 12.93 -1.81 10.20
N ASP A 39 11.71 -2.30 10.33
CA ASP A 39 11.42 -3.74 10.34
C ASP A 39 11.21 -4.31 8.93
N GLY A 40 11.43 -3.51 7.89
CA GLY A 40 11.31 -3.95 6.50
C GLY A 40 9.95 -3.72 5.88
N ARG A 41 8.98 -3.22 6.63
CA ARG A 41 7.67 -2.88 6.07
C ARG A 41 7.72 -1.53 5.37
N TYR A 42 6.72 -1.28 4.54
CA TYR A 42 6.61 -0.04 3.78
C TYR A 42 5.28 0.64 4.08
N ILE A 43 5.32 1.97 4.09
CA ILE A 43 4.09 2.76 4.13
C ILE A 43 3.87 3.31 2.73
N LEU A 44 2.75 2.92 2.11
CA LEU A 44 2.32 3.44 0.82
C LEU A 44 1.20 4.44 1.04
N SER A 45 1.16 5.47 0.22
CA SER A 45 0.15 6.51 0.33
C SER A 45 -0.38 6.89 -1.05
N ASN A 46 -1.64 7.30 -1.09
CA ASN A 46 -2.24 7.87 -2.30
C ASN A 46 -2.81 9.27 -2.04
N ASN A 47 -2.33 9.95 -1.00
CA ASN A 47 -2.78 11.26 -0.53
C ASN A 47 -4.14 11.25 0.20
N LYS A 48 -4.79 10.10 0.28
CA LYS A 48 -6.05 9.97 1.03
C LYS A 48 -5.90 9.00 2.18
N ILE A 49 -5.26 7.88 1.92
CA ILE A 49 -5.06 6.84 2.91
C ILE A 49 -3.62 6.34 2.86
N GLU A 50 -3.20 5.70 3.94
CA GLU A 50 -1.89 5.08 4.03
C GLU A 50 -2.05 3.61 4.34
N LEU A 51 -1.22 2.79 3.69
CA LEU A 51 -1.20 1.34 3.88
C LEU A 51 0.15 0.94 4.44
N VAL A 52 0.15 0.02 5.39
CA VAL A 52 1.40 -0.57 5.88
C VAL A 52 1.47 -1.99 5.30
N LEU A 53 2.49 -2.25 4.48
CA LEU A 53 2.64 -3.51 3.77
C LEU A 53 3.99 -4.13 4.05
N CYS A 54 4.02 -5.46 4.10
CA CYS A 54 5.30 -6.17 4.11
C CYS A 54 5.90 -6.17 2.71
N GLU A 55 7.21 -6.40 2.63
CA GLU A 55 7.92 -6.40 1.36
C GLU A 55 7.37 -7.43 0.38
N ASN A 56 7.02 -8.62 0.87
CA ASN A 56 6.49 -9.67 0.01
C ASN A 56 5.18 -9.25 -0.66
N LEU A 57 4.30 -8.59 0.06
CA LEU A 57 3.04 -8.11 -0.50
C LEU A 57 3.28 -7.01 -1.52
N LEU A 58 4.24 -6.12 -1.24
CA LEU A 58 4.61 -5.07 -2.19
C LEU A 58 5.10 -5.69 -3.50
N LYS A 59 5.96 -6.70 -3.42
CA LYS A 59 6.53 -7.33 -4.61
C LYS A 59 5.51 -8.15 -5.39
N SER A 60 4.58 -8.82 -4.71
CA SER A 60 3.63 -9.71 -5.37
C SER A 60 2.43 -8.98 -5.96
N ASN A 61 2.01 -7.87 -5.37
CA ASN A 61 0.77 -7.20 -5.76
C ASN A 61 0.97 -5.84 -6.43
N PHE A 62 2.21 -5.36 -6.47
CA PHE A 62 2.52 -4.06 -7.04
C PHE A 62 3.68 -4.15 -8.01
N GLU A 63 3.70 -3.21 -8.93
CA GLU A 63 4.79 -3.08 -9.89
C GLU A 63 5.27 -1.62 -9.85
N GLN A 64 6.56 -1.41 -9.94
CA GLN A 64 7.11 -0.06 -9.94
C GLN A 64 6.58 0.69 -11.16
N TYR A 65 6.05 1.89 -10.93
CA TYR A 65 5.42 2.70 -11.95
C TYR A 65 6.37 3.79 -12.44
N GLY A 66 6.52 3.85 -13.71
CA GLY A 66 7.40 4.81 -14.34
C GLY A 66 8.83 4.36 -14.39
#